data_bcc4f1b465b5a5140899154d1ffe8845
#
_entry.id   bcc4f1b465b5a5140899154d1ffe8845
#
_cell.length_a   1.000
_cell.length_b   1.000
_cell.length_c   1.000
_cell.angle_alpha   90.00
_cell.angle_beta   90.00
_cell.angle_gamma   90.00
#
_symmetry.space_group_name_H-M   'P 1'
#
loop_
_entity.id
_entity.type
_entity.pdbx_description
1 polymer ?
#
loop_
_entity_poly.entity_id
_entity_poly.type
_entity_poly.pdbx_seq_one_letter_code
_entity_poly.pdbx_strand_id
1 'polypeptide(L)'
;MSLDRRQVLQQFGLLGAASLVSGPLLGADADPWKLSTFQIDVTPPVGHPLLGNQFAPSKTLLDPLEARGFVLIGPDQPLVMISIDWCEVRNDAFERWRTVLADAARTSPQRVLVHTIHQHDAPYFDLTAQVLLEASHPGGKMLDPAFHEDCVQRAGVAMKASLATAETVTHIGTGQAKVDQLASSRRVDEDGKVSHRRYSRCTDPALQALPEGEVDPWLKTISFWNGDKPLAALSVYACHPMSYYGGGEISGDFPNMARKQRDASNPRVFQIYASGCCGDVTAGKYNDGSKGNRPLFAERLAKGMAGAWVDTKKHALKNIGLRIELMILPHSELPSMSEAALQEKLNDEKIPLGTRAQMALGLSSLQHHADGHHIDVPMIDFGAAQLVLLPAEIFVAYQLFAQKQRPDSFVVTLGFGESAPGYIPTTQAYKEGFREEHGYTWNRPGAEDIIQSTLKKVLAQ
;
A
#
# COMPACT_ATOMS: atom_id res chain seq x y z
N MET A 1 -22.51 2.71 37.12
CA MET A 1 -23.07 1.34 36.99
C MET A 1 -22.60 0.81 35.66
N SER A 2 -21.56 0.00 35.68
CA SER A 2 -20.96 -0.60 34.46
C SER A 2 -21.73 -1.90 34.15
N LEU A 3 -22.28 -2.00 32.95
CA LEU A 3 -22.91 -3.22 32.47
C LEU A 3 -21.83 -4.15 31.91
N ASP A 4 -21.81 -5.38 32.45
CA ASP A 4 -20.87 -6.45 32.13
C ASP A 4 -21.15 -7.04 30.74
N ARG A 5 -20.08 -7.16 29.93
CA ARG A 5 -20.09 -7.66 28.53
C ARG A 5 -20.56 -9.12 28.37
N ARG A 6 -20.83 -9.84 29.44
CA ARG A 6 -21.27 -11.26 29.39
C ARG A 6 -22.75 -11.47 29.24
N GLN A 7 -23.60 -10.46 29.35
CA GLN A 7 -25.07 -10.60 29.32
C GLN A 7 -25.72 -10.36 27.94
N VAL A 8 -24.96 -10.01 26.90
CA VAL A 8 -25.50 -9.73 25.55
C VAL A 8 -25.55 -10.98 24.64
N LEU A 9 -24.94 -12.09 25.03
CA LEU A 9 -24.81 -13.28 24.16
C LEU A 9 -25.83 -14.40 24.42
N GLN A 10 -26.90 -14.20 25.19
CA GLN A 10 -27.88 -15.26 25.51
C GLN A 10 -29.31 -15.06 25.01
N GLN A 11 -29.58 -14.20 24.06
CA GLN A 11 -30.95 -14.06 23.52
C GLN A 11 -31.03 -14.09 21.99
N PHE A 12 -30.57 -15.13 21.36
CA PHE A 12 -31.05 -15.52 20.01
C PHE A 12 -30.92 -17.04 19.84
N GLY A 13 -31.91 -17.71 20.34
CA GLY A 13 -32.17 -19.14 20.05
C GLY A 13 -33.63 -19.35 19.72
N LEU A 14 -33.87 -20.04 18.63
CA LEU A 14 -35.10 -20.73 18.19
C LEU A 14 -36.23 -19.87 17.60
N LEU A 15 -36.35 -19.93 16.27
CA LEU A 15 -37.64 -19.98 15.58
C LEU A 15 -37.49 -20.58 14.17
N GLY A 16 -37.96 -21.79 13.99
CA GLY A 16 -39.01 -22.19 13.06
C GLY A 16 -38.63 -22.35 11.58
N ALA A 17 -38.35 -23.58 11.14
CA ALA A 17 -38.36 -23.99 9.73
C ALA A 17 -39.78 -23.86 9.14
N ALA A 18 -39.95 -22.99 8.15
CA ALA A 18 -41.10 -22.98 7.24
C ALA A 18 -40.57 -23.21 5.83
N SER A 19 -40.88 -24.39 5.30
CA SER A 19 -40.64 -24.75 3.91
C SER A 19 -41.56 -23.95 3.00
N LEU A 20 -40.98 -23.02 2.24
CA LEU A 20 -41.67 -22.35 1.13
C LEU A 20 -41.16 -22.92 -0.19
N VAL A 21 -42.11 -23.50 -0.92
CA VAL A 21 -41.96 -23.95 -2.31
C VAL A 21 -41.58 -22.76 -3.16
N SER A 22 -40.36 -22.70 -3.64
CA SER A 22 -39.87 -21.71 -4.58
C SER A 22 -40.23 -22.11 -6.01
N GLY A 23 -41.20 -21.43 -6.60
CA GLY A 23 -41.30 -21.33 -8.06
C GLY A 23 -40.07 -20.57 -8.62
N PRO A 24 -39.74 -20.72 -9.92
CA PRO A 24 -38.63 -20.00 -10.50
C PRO A 24 -38.94 -18.50 -10.48
N LEU A 25 -38.33 -17.76 -9.57
CA LEU A 25 -38.21 -16.32 -9.69
C LEU A 25 -37.33 -16.06 -10.91
N LEU A 26 -37.96 -15.54 -11.98
CA LEU A 26 -37.23 -14.83 -13.03
C LEU A 26 -36.33 -13.82 -12.35
N GLY A 27 -35.02 -14.01 -12.46
CA GLY A 27 -34.04 -13.18 -11.79
C GLY A 27 -34.25 -11.73 -12.22
N ALA A 28 -34.59 -10.88 -11.25
CA ALA A 28 -34.38 -9.44 -11.44
C ALA A 28 -32.91 -9.26 -11.78
N ASP A 29 -32.61 -8.67 -12.92
CA ASP A 29 -31.22 -8.30 -13.27
C ASP A 29 -30.68 -7.48 -12.10
N ALA A 30 -29.63 -7.99 -11.45
CA ALA A 30 -28.99 -7.27 -10.37
C ALA A 30 -28.56 -5.90 -10.90
N ASP A 31 -28.72 -4.85 -10.09
CA ASP A 31 -28.30 -3.52 -10.47
C ASP A 31 -26.84 -3.57 -10.99
N PRO A 32 -26.58 -2.94 -12.16
CA PRO A 32 -25.25 -3.01 -12.77
C PRO A 32 -24.21 -2.35 -11.86
N TRP A 33 -23.03 -2.90 -11.82
CA TRP A 33 -21.90 -2.28 -11.14
C TRP A 33 -21.62 -0.90 -11.72
N LYS A 34 -21.32 0.05 -10.83
CA LYS A 34 -20.92 1.41 -11.21
C LYS A 34 -19.56 1.75 -10.59
N LEU A 35 -18.84 2.63 -11.25
CA LEU A 35 -17.57 3.19 -10.80
C LEU A 35 -17.68 4.70 -10.69
N SER A 36 -17.26 5.26 -9.57
CA SER A 36 -16.89 6.67 -9.49
C SER A 36 -15.40 6.79 -9.19
N THR A 37 -14.78 7.90 -9.59
CA THR A 37 -13.37 8.19 -9.33
C THR A 37 -13.26 9.54 -8.64
N PHE A 38 -12.26 9.68 -7.76
CA PHE A 38 -12.01 10.91 -7.01
C PHE A 38 -10.52 11.13 -6.83
N GLN A 39 -10.16 12.39 -6.65
CA GLN A 39 -8.79 12.78 -6.32
C GLN A 39 -8.79 14.03 -5.43
N ILE A 40 -7.74 14.15 -4.63
CA ILE A 40 -7.42 15.34 -3.85
C ILE A 40 -5.93 15.64 -3.89
N ASP A 41 -5.56 16.88 -3.67
CA ASP A 41 -4.18 17.29 -3.37
C ASP A 41 -3.86 16.92 -1.92
N VAL A 42 -2.75 16.20 -1.70
CA VAL A 42 -2.23 15.83 -0.38
C VAL A 42 -0.79 16.32 -0.18
N THR A 43 -0.42 17.38 -0.90
CA THR A 43 0.89 18.01 -0.80
C THR A 43 1.05 18.68 0.57
N PRO A 44 2.08 18.30 1.36
CA PRO A 44 2.30 18.94 2.65
C PRO A 44 2.79 20.39 2.47
N PRO A 45 2.50 21.29 3.41
CA PRO A 45 3.02 22.64 3.38
C PRO A 45 4.55 22.65 3.54
N VAL A 46 5.20 23.72 3.08
CA VAL A 46 6.64 23.95 3.31
C VAL A 46 6.90 24.00 4.82
N GLY A 47 7.97 23.35 5.26
CA GLY A 47 8.32 23.18 6.66
C GLY A 47 7.78 21.89 7.30
N HIS A 48 6.91 21.14 6.60
CA HIS A 48 6.42 19.84 7.09
C HIS A 48 7.56 18.82 7.16
N PRO A 49 7.65 18.01 8.23
CA PRO A 49 8.59 16.89 8.28
C PRO A 49 8.35 15.89 7.14
N LEU A 50 9.41 15.50 6.44
CA LEU A 50 9.38 14.43 5.46
C LEU A 50 10.01 13.18 6.06
N LEU A 51 9.49 12.02 5.71
CA LEU A 51 9.95 10.72 6.20
C LEU A 51 10.19 10.73 7.73
N GLY A 52 9.24 11.29 8.51
CA GLY A 52 9.31 11.35 9.96
C GLY A 52 10.48 12.16 10.53
N ASN A 53 10.88 13.21 9.83
CA ASN A 53 11.98 14.07 10.22
C ASN A 53 13.38 13.41 10.19
N GLN A 54 13.53 12.33 9.39
CA GLN A 54 14.84 11.69 9.20
C GLN A 54 15.75 12.45 8.27
N PHE A 55 15.17 13.28 7.42
CA PHE A 55 15.86 14.14 6.46
C PHE A 55 15.41 15.59 6.63
N ALA A 56 15.87 16.45 5.73
CA ALA A 56 15.45 17.86 5.74
C ALA A 56 13.92 17.98 5.62
N PRO A 57 13.28 18.85 6.40
CA PRO A 57 11.87 19.17 6.22
C PRO A 57 11.61 19.73 4.82
N SER A 58 10.36 19.76 4.40
CA SER A 58 9.97 20.26 3.09
C SER A 58 10.40 21.72 2.91
N LYS A 59 11.06 22.02 1.77
CA LYS A 59 11.56 23.35 1.40
C LYS A 59 10.96 23.86 0.11
N THR A 60 10.81 22.96 -0.86
CA THR A 60 10.35 23.29 -2.20
C THR A 60 9.41 22.21 -2.71
N LEU A 61 8.48 22.60 -3.56
CA LEU A 61 7.59 21.71 -4.27
C LEU A 61 8.11 21.49 -5.69
N LEU A 62 8.48 20.26 -6.04
CA LEU A 62 8.82 19.87 -7.40
C LEU A 62 7.59 19.43 -8.18
N ASP A 63 6.78 18.57 -7.58
CA ASP A 63 5.50 18.16 -8.15
C ASP A 63 4.49 17.86 -7.03
N PRO A 64 3.19 18.24 -7.22
CA PRO A 64 2.19 18.04 -6.19
C PRO A 64 1.91 16.55 -5.97
N LEU A 65 1.64 16.20 -4.70
CA LEU A 65 1.24 14.88 -4.27
C LEU A 65 -0.27 14.76 -4.33
N GLU A 66 -0.76 13.61 -4.77
CA GLU A 66 -2.18 13.37 -4.93
C GLU A 66 -2.60 12.09 -4.18
N ALA A 67 -3.84 12.07 -3.73
CA ALA A 67 -4.53 10.83 -3.38
C ALA A 67 -5.61 10.58 -4.43
N ARG A 68 -5.56 9.41 -5.07
CA ARG A 68 -6.46 9.03 -6.17
C ARG A 68 -7.12 7.70 -5.88
N GLY A 69 -8.43 7.64 -6.07
CA GLY A 69 -9.18 6.44 -5.75
C GLY A 69 -10.39 6.22 -6.63
N PHE A 70 -11.01 5.08 -6.42
CA PHE A 70 -12.29 4.72 -7.02
C PHE A 70 -13.24 4.11 -6.00
N VAL A 71 -14.52 4.19 -6.29
CA VAL A 71 -15.59 3.50 -5.56
C VAL A 71 -16.33 2.59 -6.53
N LEU A 72 -16.44 1.31 -6.18
CA LEU A 72 -17.27 0.33 -6.87
C LEU A 72 -18.59 0.20 -6.12
N ILE A 73 -19.68 0.50 -6.82
CA ILE A 73 -21.04 0.51 -6.30
C ILE A 73 -21.80 -0.60 -7.00
N GLY A 74 -22.34 -1.54 -6.25
CA GLY A 74 -23.09 -2.69 -6.74
C GLY A 74 -24.23 -3.08 -5.81
N PRO A 75 -24.72 -4.32 -5.89
CA PRO A 75 -25.82 -4.79 -5.06
C PRO A 75 -25.48 -4.85 -3.56
N ASP A 76 -24.19 -5.03 -3.25
CA ASP A 76 -23.67 -5.00 -1.89
C ASP A 76 -23.21 -3.60 -1.49
N GLN A 77 -22.69 -3.49 -0.26
CA GLN A 77 -22.06 -2.25 0.21
C GLN A 77 -20.89 -1.86 -0.72
N PRO A 78 -20.67 -0.55 -0.95
CA PRO A 78 -19.56 -0.08 -1.78
C PRO A 78 -18.19 -0.59 -1.37
N LEU A 79 -17.31 -0.77 -2.37
CA LEU A 79 -15.89 -1.03 -2.20
C LEU A 79 -15.10 0.23 -2.57
N VAL A 80 -14.19 0.64 -1.74
CA VAL A 80 -13.33 1.82 -1.96
C VAL A 80 -11.88 1.39 -2.07
N MET A 81 -11.16 1.93 -3.05
CA MET A 81 -9.70 1.82 -3.13
C MET A 81 -9.12 3.21 -3.31
N ILE A 82 -8.10 3.55 -2.52
CA ILE A 82 -7.36 4.80 -2.62
C ILE A 82 -5.86 4.54 -2.59
N SER A 83 -5.12 5.20 -3.49
CA SER A 83 -3.66 5.25 -3.52
C SER A 83 -3.20 6.67 -3.22
N ILE A 84 -2.32 6.83 -2.24
CA ILE A 84 -1.87 8.11 -1.70
C ILE A 84 -0.38 8.27 -2.02
N ASP A 85 0.01 9.42 -2.57
CA ASP A 85 1.41 9.73 -2.89
C ASP A 85 2.26 10.04 -1.64
N TRP A 86 1.98 9.39 -0.52
CA TRP A 86 2.74 9.47 0.72
C TRP A 86 3.69 8.27 0.87
N CYS A 87 4.60 8.37 1.86
CA CYS A 87 5.47 7.27 2.19
C CYS A 87 4.68 6.16 2.89
N GLU A 88 4.05 6.46 4.02
CA GLU A 88 3.34 5.47 4.83
C GLU A 88 2.17 6.08 5.61
N VAL A 89 1.17 5.25 5.88
CA VAL A 89 0.08 5.50 6.84
C VAL A 89 -0.03 4.28 7.75
N ARG A 90 -0.01 4.51 9.07
CA ARG A 90 0.14 3.46 10.09
C ARG A 90 -0.90 3.58 11.19
N ASN A 91 -1.27 2.44 11.77
CA ASN A 91 -2.04 2.36 13.02
C ASN A 91 -3.29 3.26 12.97
N ASP A 92 -3.48 4.14 13.97
CA ASP A 92 -4.66 5.02 14.07
C ASP A 92 -4.82 5.96 12.86
N ALA A 93 -3.72 6.37 12.22
CA ALA A 93 -3.78 7.16 11.01
C ALA A 93 -4.38 6.35 9.85
N PHE A 94 -4.01 5.08 9.71
CA PHE A 94 -4.57 4.17 8.71
C PHE A 94 -6.07 3.92 8.95
N GLU A 95 -6.45 3.61 10.18
CA GLU A 95 -7.86 3.41 10.55
C GLU A 95 -8.70 4.69 10.37
N ARG A 96 -8.10 5.86 10.56
CA ARG A 96 -8.78 7.13 10.32
C ARG A 96 -9.17 7.32 8.85
N TRP A 97 -8.27 7.02 7.90
CA TRP A 97 -8.58 6.99 6.47
C TRP A 97 -9.72 6.03 6.17
N ARG A 98 -9.66 4.80 6.67
CA ARG A 98 -10.69 3.78 6.46
C ARG A 98 -12.05 4.23 6.97
N THR A 99 -12.10 4.74 8.20
CA THR A 99 -13.35 5.14 8.86
C THR A 99 -14.03 6.28 8.10
N VAL A 100 -13.30 7.36 7.78
CA VAL A 100 -13.91 8.53 7.12
C VAL A 100 -14.39 8.19 5.71
N LEU A 101 -13.63 7.40 4.97
CA LEU A 101 -14.03 6.98 3.62
C LEU A 101 -15.20 5.98 3.68
N ALA A 102 -15.22 5.08 4.67
CA ALA A 102 -16.33 4.16 4.87
C ALA A 102 -17.63 4.92 5.19
N ASP A 103 -17.61 5.88 6.09
CA ASP A 103 -18.75 6.71 6.44
C ASP A 103 -19.27 7.49 5.23
N ALA A 104 -18.37 8.08 4.45
CA ALA A 104 -18.72 8.85 3.26
C ALA A 104 -19.32 7.97 2.14
N ALA A 105 -18.86 6.72 1.99
CA ALA A 105 -19.39 5.73 1.04
C ALA A 105 -20.59 4.95 1.58
N ARG A 106 -20.93 5.06 2.86
CA ARG A 106 -21.91 4.22 3.57
C ARG A 106 -21.56 2.72 3.49
N THR A 107 -20.33 2.40 3.83
CA THR A 107 -19.80 1.04 3.86
C THR A 107 -19.06 0.77 5.17
N SER A 108 -18.43 -0.39 5.33
CA SER A 108 -17.60 -0.70 6.49
C SER A 108 -16.12 -0.38 6.23
N PRO A 109 -15.32 -0.07 7.27
CA PRO A 109 -13.88 0.19 7.12
C PRO A 109 -13.11 -0.94 6.42
N GLN A 110 -13.53 -2.20 6.60
CA GLN A 110 -12.91 -3.37 5.95
C GLN A 110 -13.09 -3.38 4.43
N ARG A 111 -14.05 -2.60 3.91
CA ARG A 111 -14.30 -2.44 2.47
C ARG A 111 -13.56 -1.26 1.86
N VAL A 112 -12.68 -0.62 2.63
CA VAL A 112 -11.84 0.49 2.21
C VAL A 112 -10.37 0.03 2.17
N LEU A 113 -9.82 -0.08 0.98
CA LEU A 113 -8.43 -0.42 0.72
C LEU A 113 -7.62 0.88 0.65
N VAL A 114 -6.82 1.14 1.67
CA VAL A 114 -5.90 2.30 1.72
C VAL A 114 -4.50 1.83 1.39
N HIS A 115 -3.89 2.46 0.41
CA HIS A 115 -2.56 2.16 -0.10
C HIS A 115 -1.72 3.44 -0.16
N THR A 116 -0.43 3.36 0.10
CA THR A 116 0.53 4.42 -0.16
C THR A 116 1.54 3.98 -1.22
N ILE A 117 2.00 4.92 -2.09
CA ILE A 117 3.00 4.57 -3.10
C ILE A 117 4.41 4.39 -2.52
N HIS A 118 4.62 4.80 -1.27
CA HIS A 118 5.86 4.66 -0.50
C HIS A 118 7.05 5.43 -1.09
N GLN A 119 6.83 6.63 -1.57
CA GLN A 119 7.92 7.50 -2.01
C GLN A 119 8.50 8.30 -0.82
N HIS A 120 9.78 8.72 -0.92
CA HIS A 120 10.55 9.18 0.23
C HIS A 120 10.69 10.71 0.39
N ASP A 121 10.22 11.49 -0.58
CA ASP A 121 10.12 12.97 -0.47
C ASP A 121 8.70 13.41 -0.06
N ALA A 122 8.07 12.63 0.83
CA ALA A 122 6.73 12.82 1.35
C ALA A 122 6.65 12.56 2.85
N PRO A 123 5.54 12.95 3.49
CA PRO A 123 5.29 12.59 4.88
C PRO A 123 4.98 11.10 5.05
N TYR A 124 5.10 10.63 6.29
CA TYR A 124 4.40 9.46 6.77
C TYR A 124 3.64 9.78 8.05
N PHE A 125 2.61 8.99 8.35
CA PHE A 125 1.72 9.25 9.46
C PHE A 125 1.55 8.04 10.36
N ASP A 126 1.88 8.24 11.65
CA ASP A 126 1.55 7.39 12.79
C ASP A 126 1.20 8.32 13.95
N LEU A 127 -0.09 8.47 14.23
CA LEU A 127 -0.57 9.44 15.23
C LEU A 127 -0.13 9.07 16.64
N THR A 128 -0.13 7.78 16.98
CA THR A 128 0.35 7.27 18.26
C THR A 128 1.84 7.53 18.44
N ALA A 129 2.66 7.30 17.42
CA ALA A 129 4.09 7.58 17.48
C ALA A 129 4.37 9.09 17.66
N GLN A 130 3.58 9.98 17.03
CA GLN A 130 3.70 11.42 17.26
C GLN A 130 3.42 11.80 18.70
N VAL A 131 2.38 11.23 19.33
CA VAL A 131 2.07 11.46 20.74
C VAL A 131 3.20 11.00 21.65
N LEU A 132 3.78 9.81 21.38
CA LEU A 132 4.91 9.27 22.15
C LEU A 132 6.15 10.14 22.01
N LEU A 133 6.45 10.62 20.80
CA LEU A 133 7.58 11.51 20.55
C LEU A 133 7.41 12.83 21.27
N GLU A 134 6.25 13.46 21.22
CA GLU A 134 5.97 14.74 21.86
C GLU A 134 5.99 14.66 23.38
N ALA A 135 5.51 13.55 23.95
CA ALA A 135 5.58 13.29 25.39
C ALA A 135 7.03 13.18 25.88
N SER A 136 7.92 12.59 25.10
CA SER A 136 9.34 12.44 25.39
C SER A 136 10.17 13.69 25.01
N HIS A 137 9.74 14.44 24.02
CA HIS A 137 10.44 15.61 23.50
C HIS A 137 9.42 16.70 23.15
N PRO A 138 9.05 17.57 24.09
CA PRO A 138 8.10 18.64 23.86
C PRO A 138 8.47 19.50 22.65
N GLY A 139 7.54 19.65 21.70
CA GLY A 139 7.76 20.33 20.42
C GLY A 139 8.43 19.47 19.34
N GLY A 140 8.76 18.20 19.62
CA GLY A 140 9.26 17.24 18.63
C GLY A 140 8.17 16.87 17.63
N LYS A 141 8.45 17.07 16.35
CA LYS A 141 7.49 16.77 15.27
C LYS A 141 8.09 15.77 14.30
N MET A 142 7.37 14.68 14.05
CA MET A 142 7.63 13.75 12.95
C MET A 142 6.56 13.87 11.86
N LEU A 143 5.41 14.48 12.18
CA LEU A 143 4.28 14.70 11.29
C LEU A 143 3.43 15.88 11.81
N ASP A 144 2.47 16.31 11.01
CA ASP A 144 1.44 17.27 11.44
C ASP A 144 0.06 16.59 11.46
N PRO A 145 -0.51 16.33 12.67
CA PRO A 145 -1.81 15.66 12.78
C PRO A 145 -2.96 16.47 12.17
N ALA A 146 -2.88 17.81 12.20
CA ALA A 146 -3.93 18.66 11.63
C ALA A 146 -3.94 18.59 10.10
N PHE A 147 -2.77 18.55 9.48
CA PHE A 147 -2.65 18.33 8.04
C PHE A 147 -3.16 16.95 7.63
N HIS A 148 -2.85 15.90 8.40
CA HIS A 148 -3.39 14.55 8.15
C HIS A 148 -4.92 14.57 8.17
N GLU A 149 -5.52 15.11 9.23
CA GLU A 149 -6.98 15.15 9.40
C GLU A 149 -7.66 15.95 8.28
N ASP A 150 -7.09 17.10 7.89
CA ASP A 150 -7.58 17.90 6.77
C ASP A 150 -7.60 17.08 5.46
N CYS A 151 -6.53 16.36 5.15
CA CYS A 151 -6.46 15.50 3.97
C CYS A 151 -7.52 14.41 4.00
N VAL A 152 -7.69 13.73 5.14
CA VAL A 152 -8.68 12.67 5.32
C VAL A 152 -10.10 13.20 5.10
N GLN A 153 -10.44 14.36 5.70
CA GLN A 153 -11.76 14.97 5.54
C GLN A 153 -12.02 15.40 4.10
N ARG A 154 -11.04 16.05 3.44
CA ARG A 154 -11.16 16.45 2.03
C ARG A 154 -11.35 15.24 1.11
N ALA A 155 -10.68 14.11 1.39
CA ALA A 155 -10.87 12.87 0.65
C ALA A 155 -12.30 12.34 0.80
N GLY A 156 -12.85 12.32 2.02
CA GLY A 156 -14.24 11.93 2.28
C GLY A 156 -15.24 12.81 1.52
N VAL A 157 -15.03 14.12 1.52
CA VAL A 157 -15.90 15.08 0.79
C VAL A 157 -15.82 14.85 -0.72
N ALA A 158 -14.60 14.76 -1.29
CA ALA A 158 -14.38 14.54 -2.72
C ALA A 158 -14.98 13.21 -3.19
N MET A 159 -14.73 12.14 -2.44
CA MET A 159 -15.29 10.83 -2.74
C MET A 159 -16.81 10.86 -2.70
N LYS A 160 -17.42 11.40 -1.64
CA LYS A 160 -18.89 11.52 -1.54
C LYS A 160 -19.49 12.29 -2.71
N ALA A 161 -18.85 13.37 -3.13
CA ALA A 161 -19.29 14.15 -4.29
C ALA A 161 -19.21 13.34 -5.59
N SER A 162 -18.19 12.50 -5.76
CA SER A 162 -17.99 11.67 -6.95
C SER A 162 -19.10 10.62 -7.16
N LEU A 163 -19.76 10.17 -6.09
CA LEU A 163 -20.81 9.14 -6.19
C LEU A 163 -21.97 9.57 -7.11
N ALA A 164 -22.24 10.87 -7.21
CA ALA A 164 -23.27 11.40 -8.08
C ALA A 164 -22.97 11.26 -9.60
N THR A 165 -21.69 11.05 -9.94
CA THR A 165 -21.22 10.90 -11.33
C THR A 165 -20.75 9.47 -11.65
N ALA A 166 -21.16 8.50 -10.84
CA ALA A 166 -20.79 7.10 -11.05
C ALA A 166 -21.32 6.57 -12.39
N GLU A 167 -20.44 5.94 -13.16
CA GLU A 167 -20.74 5.37 -14.47
C GLU A 167 -20.84 3.84 -14.40
N THR A 168 -21.70 3.25 -15.23
CA THR A 168 -21.84 1.78 -15.31
C THR A 168 -20.54 1.14 -15.77
N VAL A 169 -20.16 0.06 -15.11
CA VAL A 169 -19.03 -0.80 -15.49
C VAL A 169 -19.56 -2.11 -16.04
N THR A 170 -19.27 -2.38 -17.31
CA THR A 170 -19.69 -3.61 -17.98
C THR A 170 -18.55 -4.61 -18.17
N HIS A 171 -17.30 -4.12 -18.15
CA HIS A 171 -16.12 -4.95 -18.35
C HIS A 171 -14.98 -4.48 -17.46
N ILE A 172 -14.11 -5.43 -17.08
CA ILE A 172 -12.76 -5.14 -16.64
C ILE A 172 -11.77 -5.48 -17.74
N GLY A 173 -10.67 -4.74 -17.81
CA GLY A 173 -9.54 -5.06 -18.68
C GLY A 173 -8.36 -5.52 -17.84
N THR A 174 -7.63 -6.54 -18.32
CA THR A 174 -6.36 -7.00 -17.77
C THR A 174 -5.28 -6.82 -18.81
N GLY A 175 -4.17 -6.20 -18.45
CA GLY A 175 -3.04 -6.02 -19.35
C GLY A 175 -1.73 -5.92 -18.59
N GLN A 176 -0.63 -6.35 -19.21
CA GLN A 176 0.68 -6.31 -18.57
C GLN A 176 1.78 -6.00 -19.59
N ALA A 177 2.87 -5.42 -19.11
CA ALA A 177 4.07 -5.20 -19.88
C ALA A 177 5.31 -5.27 -18.99
N LYS A 178 6.43 -5.72 -19.54
CA LYS A 178 7.71 -5.64 -18.82
C LYS A 178 8.19 -4.21 -18.76
N VAL A 179 8.78 -3.86 -17.61
CA VAL A 179 9.51 -2.60 -17.43
C VAL A 179 10.99 -2.94 -17.33
N ASP A 180 11.72 -2.56 -18.36
CA ASP A 180 13.15 -2.85 -18.44
C ASP A 180 13.98 -1.79 -17.71
N GLN A 181 15.10 -2.20 -17.13
CA GLN A 181 16.12 -1.33 -16.54
C GLN A 181 15.58 -0.36 -15.46
N LEU A 182 14.66 -0.83 -14.63
CA LEU A 182 14.11 -0.05 -13.50
C LEU A 182 14.26 -0.81 -12.19
N ALA A 183 13.61 -1.95 -12.02
CA ALA A 183 13.65 -2.72 -10.79
C ALA A 183 14.90 -3.59 -10.68
N SER A 184 15.44 -3.69 -9.48
CA SER A 184 16.49 -4.64 -9.10
C SER A 184 16.39 -4.99 -7.63
N SER A 185 16.71 -6.22 -7.27
CA SER A 185 16.77 -6.65 -5.87
C SER A 185 17.91 -5.95 -5.12
N ARG A 186 17.64 -5.57 -3.87
CA ARG A 186 18.70 -5.18 -2.92
C ARG A 186 19.65 -6.33 -2.62
N ARG A 187 19.15 -7.55 -2.75
CA ARG A 187 19.87 -8.80 -2.59
C ARG A 187 20.79 -9.03 -3.80
N VAL A 188 22.05 -9.29 -3.55
CA VAL A 188 23.07 -9.59 -4.56
C VAL A 188 23.77 -10.89 -4.21
N ASP A 189 24.13 -11.67 -5.23
CA ASP A 189 24.92 -12.89 -5.14
C ASP A 189 26.28 -12.63 -5.76
N GLU A 190 27.33 -12.69 -4.95
CA GLU A 190 28.73 -12.55 -5.34
C GLU A 190 29.41 -13.90 -5.11
N ASP A 191 29.50 -14.73 -6.16
CA ASP A 191 30.13 -16.05 -6.15
C ASP A 191 29.59 -17.00 -5.06
N GLY A 192 28.27 -17.04 -4.90
CA GLY A 192 27.57 -17.86 -3.90
C GLY A 192 27.47 -17.24 -2.51
N LYS A 193 28.01 -16.03 -2.33
CA LYS A 193 27.82 -15.25 -1.10
C LYS A 193 26.73 -14.20 -1.30
N VAL A 194 25.56 -14.45 -0.73
CA VAL A 194 24.43 -13.56 -0.82
C VAL A 194 24.47 -12.49 0.28
N SER A 195 24.15 -11.26 -0.09
CA SER A 195 24.07 -10.12 0.82
C SER A 195 23.04 -9.09 0.34
N HIS A 196 22.57 -8.21 1.24
CA HIS A 196 21.65 -7.12 0.94
C HIS A 196 22.43 -5.80 0.84
N ARG A 197 23.00 -5.49 -0.33
CA ARG A 197 23.97 -4.39 -0.50
C ARG A 197 23.55 -3.35 -1.55
N ARG A 198 22.64 -3.68 -2.46
CA ARG A 198 22.23 -2.79 -3.55
C ARG A 198 20.93 -2.06 -3.17
N TYR A 199 21.08 -0.95 -2.43
CA TYR A 199 19.95 -0.15 -1.92
C TYR A 199 19.32 0.75 -2.99
N SER A 200 18.75 1.91 -2.59
CA SER A 200 18.09 2.86 -3.49
C SER A 200 19.01 3.39 -4.58
N ARG A 201 20.31 3.58 -4.24
CA ARG A 201 21.38 3.95 -5.18
C ARG A 201 22.56 3.02 -5.01
N CYS A 202 23.27 2.80 -6.10
CA CYS A 202 24.51 2.04 -6.11
C CYS A 202 25.49 2.74 -7.06
N THR A 203 26.68 3.09 -6.53
CA THR A 203 27.78 3.68 -7.32
C THR A 203 28.92 2.71 -7.52
N ASP A 204 28.84 1.50 -6.98
CA ASP A 204 29.82 0.44 -7.16
C ASP A 204 29.56 -0.27 -8.51
N PRO A 205 30.48 -0.16 -9.50
CA PRO A 205 30.30 -0.77 -10.81
C PRO A 205 30.21 -2.31 -10.75
N ALA A 206 30.90 -2.95 -9.78
CA ALA A 206 30.84 -4.40 -9.62
C ALA A 206 29.43 -4.85 -9.21
N LEU A 207 28.83 -4.18 -8.23
CA LEU A 207 27.45 -4.44 -7.81
C LEU A 207 26.42 -4.09 -8.89
N GLN A 208 26.68 -3.05 -9.70
CA GLN A 208 25.81 -2.70 -10.83
C GLN A 208 25.88 -3.74 -11.95
N ALA A 209 27.03 -4.40 -12.14
CA ALA A 209 27.22 -5.44 -13.15
C ALA A 209 26.46 -6.73 -12.83
N LEU A 210 26.19 -7.03 -11.56
CA LEU A 210 25.49 -8.23 -11.13
C LEU A 210 24.05 -8.27 -11.70
N PRO A 211 23.43 -9.45 -11.85
CA PRO A 211 22.04 -9.60 -12.31
C PRO A 211 21.06 -8.77 -11.47
N GLU A 212 19.88 -8.50 -12.01
CA GLU A 212 18.79 -7.78 -11.30
C GLU A 212 18.38 -8.48 -10.01
N GLY A 213 18.53 -9.80 -9.96
CA GLY A 213 18.09 -10.62 -8.83
C GLY A 213 16.60 -10.96 -8.91
N GLU A 214 16.00 -11.29 -7.76
CA GLU A 214 14.58 -11.61 -7.68
C GLU A 214 13.75 -10.33 -7.77
N VAL A 215 12.99 -10.19 -8.85
CA VAL A 215 12.08 -9.08 -9.11
C VAL A 215 10.83 -9.58 -9.84
N ASP A 216 9.73 -8.85 -9.77
CA ASP A 216 8.63 -9.01 -10.73
C ASP A 216 8.80 -7.95 -11.85
N PRO A 217 9.21 -8.32 -13.05
CA PRO A 217 9.44 -7.37 -14.12
C PRO A 217 8.16 -6.83 -14.75
N TRP A 218 6.98 -7.39 -14.39
CA TRP A 218 5.72 -7.09 -15.02
C TRP A 218 4.99 -5.96 -14.30
N LEU A 219 4.78 -4.85 -14.99
CA LEU A 219 3.75 -3.89 -14.65
C LEU A 219 2.41 -4.48 -15.06
N LYS A 220 1.46 -4.52 -14.13
CA LYS A 220 0.10 -5.04 -14.36
C LYS A 220 -0.92 -3.93 -14.24
N THR A 221 -1.92 -3.95 -15.12
CA THR A 221 -3.00 -2.96 -15.13
C THR A 221 -4.37 -3.65 -15.08
N ILE A 222 -5.21 -3.25 -14.12
CA ILE A 222 -6.66 -3.50 -14.11
C ILE A 222 -7.33 -2.22 -14.59
N SER A 223 -8.23 -2.33 -15.58
CA SER A 223 -8.96 -1.19 -16.12
C SER A 223 -10.47 -1.44 -16.13
N PHE A 224 -11.24 -0.37 -16.04
CA PHE A 224 -12.71 -0.41 -15.94
C PHE A 224 -13.31 0.22 -17.19
N TRP A 225 -14.38 -0.41 -17.73
CA TRP A 225 -14.95 -0.05 -19.01
C TRP A 225 -16.47 -0.08 -18.99
N ASN A 226 -17.07 0.88 -19.70
CA ASN A 226 -18.48 0.83 -20.07
C ASN A 226 -18.58 0.57 -21.59
N GLY A 227 -18.80 -0.69 -21.97
CA GLY A 227 -18.64 -1.13 -23.36
C GLY A 227 -17.23 -0.84 -23.88
N ASP A 228 -17.11 0.06 -24.84
CA ASP A 228 -15.82 0.49 -25.41
C ASP A 228 -15.27 1.78 -24.77
N LYS A 229 -16.05 2.43 -23.91
CA LYS A 229 -15.61 3.61 -23.18
C LYS A 229 -14.74 3.22 -21.98
N PRO A 230 -13.46 3.58 -21.94
CA PRO A 230 -12.63 3.39 -20.76
C PRO A 230 -13.00 4.43 -19.69
N LEU A 231 -12.97 4.02 -18.42
CA LEU A 231 -13.29 4.86 -17.26
C LEU A 231 -12.05 5.16 -16.41
N ALA A 232 -11.40 4.10 -15.95
CA ALA A 232 -10.22 4.21 -15.10
C ALA A 232 -9.23 3.05 -15.32
N ALA A 233 -7.97 3.26 -14.92
CA ALA A 233 -6.93 2.25 -14.95
C ALA A 233 -6.09 2.32 -13.67
N LEU A 234 -5.93 1.19 -12.99
CA LEU A 234 -5.01 0.97 -11.88
C LEU A 234 -3.79 0.21 -12.40
N SER A 235 -2.64 0.88 -12.44
CA SER A 235 -1.37 0.28 -12.83
C SER A 235 -0.51 0.02 -11.61
N VAL A 236 0.05 -1.19 -11.51
CA VAL A 236 0.81 -1.66 -10.35
C VAL A 236 2.18 -2.15 -10.80
N TYR A 237 3.24 -1.69 -10.11
CA TYR A 237 4.60 -2.14 -10.37
C TYR A 237 5.40 -2.26 -9.08
N ALA A 238 6.22 -3.31 -8.96
CA ALA A 238 7.00 -3.60 -7.75
C ALA A 238 8.41 -2.99 -7.85
N CYS A 239 8.53 -1.72 -7.45
CA CYS A 239 9.83 -1.03 -7.31
C CYS A 239 9.68 0.15 -6.35
N HIS A 240 10.52 0.23 -5.32
CA HIS A 240 10.57 1.39 -4.42
C HIS A 240 10.78 2.69 -5.21
N PRO A 241 9.94 3.70 -5.02
CA PRO A 241 10.06 5.00 -5.68
C PRO A 241 11.12 5.87 -4.99
N MET A 242 12.37 5.56 -5.23
CA MET A 242 13.54 6.15 -4.57
C MET A 242 14.61 6.49 -5.60
N SER A 243 14.33 7.43 -6.54
CA SER A 243 15.33 7.88 -7.50
C SER A 243 16.44 8.73 -6.83
N TYR A 244 16.05 9.74 -6.09
CA TYR A 244 16.81 10.51 -5.12
C TYR A 244 15.84 11.16 -4.14
N TYR A 245 16.27 11.46 -2.92
CA TYR A 245 15.39 11.98 -1.87
C TYR A 245 16.18 12.61 -0.72
N GLY A 246 15.47 13.20 0.25
CA GLY A 246 16.02 13.70 1.50
C GLY A 246 16.54 15.14 1.44
N GLY A 247 16.42 15.82 0.29
CA GLY A 247 16.81 17.23 0.11
C GLY A 247 15.78 18.25 0.58
N GLY A 248 14.58 17.80 0.92
CA GLY A 248 13.44 18.69 1.23
C GLY A 248 12.66 19.13 -0.02
N GLU A 249 12.82 18.44 -1.13
CA GLU A 249 12.10 18.69 -2.39
C GLU A 249 10.88 17.76 -2.44
N ILE A 250 9.66 18.26 -2.19
CA ILE A 250 8.42 17.46 -2.24
C ILE A 250 8.21 16.96 -3.66
N SER A 251 8.03 15.63 -3.82
CA SER A 251 7.80 14.99 -5.11
C SER A 251 7.19 13.59 -4.92
N GLY A 252 6.30 13.18 -5.82
CA GLY A 252 5.83 11.78 -5.94
C GLY A 252 6.80 10.86 -6.68
N ASP A 253 8.04 11.29 -6.87
CA ASP A 253 9.12 10.58 -7.56
C ASP A 253 8.72 10.12 -8.99
N PHE A 254 9.42 9.16 -9.56
CA PHE A 254 9.16 8.67 -10.93
C PHE A 254 7.75 8.10 -11.13
N PRO A 255 7.05 7.48 -10.15
CA PRO A 255 5.67 7.01 -10.36
C PRO A 255 4.69 8.14 -10.65
N ASN A 256 4.77 9.25 -9.89
CA ASN A 256 3.89 10.39 -10.12
C ASN A 256 4.13 11.02 -11.49
N MET A 257 5.39 11.18 -11.88
CA MET A 257 5.74 11.68 -13.21
C MET A 257 5.22 10.76 -14.32
N ALA A 258 5.36 9.43 -14.17
CA ALA A 258 4.85 8.46 -15.13
C ALA A 258 3.31 8.50 -15.24
N ARG A 259 2.61 8.57 -14.11
CA ARG A 259 1.15 8.72 -14.04
C ARG A 259 0.69 9.98 -14.77
N LYS A 260 1.34 11.14 -14.52
CA LYS A 260 1.03 12.41 -15.21
C LYS A 260 1.26 12.32 -16.71
N GLN A 261 2.31 11.63 -17.16
CA GLN A 261 2.52 11.38 -18.60
C GLN A 261 1.37 10.52 -19.19
N ARG A 262 0.86 9.55 -18.44
CA ARG A 262 -0.29 8.76 -18.86
C ARG A 262 -1.60 9.57 -18.85
N ASP A 263 -1.84 10.42 -17.86
CA ASP A 263 -2.98 11.34 -17.85
C ASP A 263 -2.96 12.22 -19.11
N ALA A 264 -1.81 12.80 -19.46
CA ALA A 264 -1.65 13.64 -20.64
C ALA A 264 -1.85 12.88 -21.95
N SER A 265 -1.34 11.65 -22.06
CA SER A 265 -1.43 10.83 -23.29
C SER A 265 -2.77 10.12 -23.45
N ASN A 266 -3.55 9.94 -22.38
CA ASN A 266 -4.86 9.30 -22.41
C ASN A 266 -5.85 10.00 -21.45
N PRO A 267 -6.25 11.25 -21.75
CA PRO A 267 -7.01 12.11 -20.83
C PRO A 267 -8.45 11.65 -20.56
N ARG A 268 -8.91 10.62 -21.27
CA ARG A 268 -10.24 10.04 -21.06
C ARG A 268 -10.25 8.92 -20.03
N VAL A 269 -9.09 8.53 -19.49
CA VAL A 269 -8.94 7.45 -18.52
C VAL A 269 -8.36 8.01 -17.24
N PHE A 270 -9.08 7.85 -16.14
CA PHE A 270 -8.57 8.23 -14.83
C PHE A 270 -7.44 7.27 -14.42
N GLN A 271 -6.21 7.78 -14.34
CA GLN A 271 -5.02 6.97 -14.04
C GLN A 271 -4.78 6.89 -12.54
N ILE A 272 -4.58 5.69 -12.03
CA ILE A 272 -4.13 5.41 -10.66
C ILE A 272 -2.84 4.58 -10.76
N TYR A 273 -1.84 4.95 -9.99
CA TYR A 273 -0.65 4.12 -9.78
C TYR A 273 -0.64 3.57 -8.36
N ALA A 274 -0.18 2.35 -8.21
CA ALA A 274 0.09 1.76 -6.91
C ALA A 274 1.40 0.96 -6.96
N SER A 275 2.11 0.92 -5.84
CA SER A 275 3.31 0.12 -5.68
C SER A 275 2.94 -1.32 -5.33
N GLY A 276 3.56 -2.28 -6.02
CA GLY A 276 3.52 -3.69 -5.64
C GLY A 276 4.39 -3.98 -4.42
N CYS A 277 4.53 -5.26 -4.07
CA CYS A 277 5.42 -5.68 -2.99
C CYS A 277 6.87 -5.47 -3.41
N CYS A 278 7.55 -4.52 -2.81
CA CYS A 278 8.89 -4.15 -3.20
C CYS A 278 9.83 -3.81 -2.03
N GLY A 279 9.57 -4.35 -0.83
CA GLY A 279 10.43 -4.12 0.35
C GLY A 279 11.92 -4.37 0.08
N ASP A 280 12.25 -5.29 -0.79
CA ASP A 280 13.60 -5.64 -1.20
C ASP A 280 13.95 -5.25 -2.64
N VAL A 281 13.07 -4.54 -3.35
CA VAL A 281 13.24 -4.18 -4.77
C VAL A 281 13.29 -2.67 -4.96
N THR A 282 14.37 -2.18 -5.57
CA THR A 282 14.63 -0.76 -5.84
C THR A 282 15.20 -0.58 -7.24
N ALA A 283 15.44 0.68 -7.64
CA ALA A 283 16.16 0.99 -8.86
C ALA A 283 17.69 0.87 -8.72
N GLY A 284 18.23 0.36 -7.61
CA GLY A 284 19.63 0.49 -7.22
C GLY A 284 20.65 0.11 -8.28
N LYS A 285 20.41 -0.96 -9.06
CA LYS A 285 21.30 -1.36 -10.18
C LYS A 285 21.47 -0.25 -11.22
N TYR A 286 20.44 0.52 -11.47
CA TYR A 286 20.33 1.52 -12.55
C TYR A 286 20.41 2.96 -12.02
N ASN A 287 20.62 3.12 -10.71
CA ASN A 287 20.52 4.39 -10.01
C ASN A 287 21.83 4.75 -9.30
N ASP A 288 22.51 5.79 -9.78
CA ASP A 288 23.66 6.40 -9.10
C ASP A 288 23.28 7.54 -8.14
N GLY A 289 21.97 7.87 -8.05
CA GLY A 289 21.41 8.94 -7.24
C GLY A 289 21.41 10.31 -7.93
N SER A 290 21.76 10.36 -9.20
CA SER A 290 21.71 11.62 -9.96
C SER A 290 20.26 12.07 -10.25
N LYS A 291 20.03 13.40 -10.29
CA LYS A 291 18.69 13.97 -10.55
C LYS A 291 18.12 13.57 -11.93
N GLY A 292 18.99 13.27 -12.90
CA GLY A 292 18.60 12.80 -14.22
C GLY A 292 17.90 11.43 -14.24
N ASN A 293 18.10 10.62 -13.22
CA ASN A 293 17.49 9.29 -13.15
C ASN A 293 15.96 9.36 -12.92
N ARG A 294 15.45 10.33 -12.18
CA ARG A 294 13.99 10.42 -11.91
C ARG A 294 13.16 10.51 -13.21
N PRO A 295 13.43 11.45 -14.13
CA PRO A 295 12.70 11.51 -15.42
C PRO A 295 12.95 10.28 -16.30
N LEU A 296 14.16 9.72 -16.29
CA LEU A 296 14.45 8.48 -17.04
C LEU A 296 13.64 7.28 -16.52
N PHE A 297 13.53 7.11 -15.22
CA PHE A 297 12.72 6.06 -14.61
C PHE A 297 11.23 6.29 -14.87
N ALA A 298 10.78 7.55 -14.81
CA ALA A 298 9.41 7.91 -15.16
C ALA A 298 9.07 7.54 -16.61
N GLU A 299 9.96 7.78 -17.55
CA GLU A 299 9.79 7.38 -18.97
C GLU A 299 9.66 5.85 -19.10
N ARG A 300 10.56 5.09 -18.45
CA ARG A 300 10.54 3.62 -18.48
C ARG A 300 9.23 3.06 -17.92
N LEU A 301 8.79 3.61 -16.76
CA LEU A 301 7.54 3.21 -16.14
C LEU A 301 6.32 3.59 -16.99
N ALA A 302 6.28 4.82 -17.53
CA ALA A 302 5.20 5.27 -18.42
C ALA A 302 5.09 4.43 -19.68
N LYS A 303 6.23 3.99 -20.25
CA LYS A 303 6.27 3.05 -21.36
C LYS A 303 5.67 1.69 -20.97
N GLY A 304 6.02 1.18 -19.78
CA GLY A 304 5.39 -0.03 -19.22
C GLY A 304 3.89 0.11 -19.07
N MET A 305 3.41 1.23 -18.50
CA MET A 305 1.97 1.53 -18.38
C MET A 305 1.28 1.60 -19.75
N ALA A 306 1.93 2.21 -20.74
CA ALA A 306 1.41 2.27 -22.11
C ALA A 306 1.35 0.89 -22.74
N GLY A 307 2.38 0.06 -22.56
CA GLY A 307 2.44 -1.33 -23.05
C GLY A 307 1.34 -2.19 -22.41
N ALA A 308 1.14 -2.11 -21.11
CA ALA A 308 0.07 -2.82 -20.40
C ALA A 308 -1.32 -2.38 -20.89
N TRP A 309 -1.49 -1.08 -21.18
CA TRP A 309 -2.73 -0.58 -21.76
C TRP A 309 -3.00 -1.16 -23.16
N VAL A 310 -1.99 -1.27 -24.00
CA VAL A 310 -2.11 -1.89 -25.36
C VAL A 310 -2.40 -3.39 -25.27
N ASP A 311 -1.83 -4.10 -24.28
CA ASP A 311 -2.09 -5.54 -24.03
C ASP A 311 -3.48 -5.82 -23.41
N THR A 312 -4.30 -4.81 -23.16
CA THR A 312 -5.57 -4.96 -22.45
C THR A 312 -6.50 -5.98 -23.10
N LYS A 313 -6.90 -6.99 -22.34
CA LYS A 313 -7.93 -7.97 -22.68
C LYS A 313 -9.17 -7.65 -21.86
N LYS A 314 -10.28 -7.32 -22.52
CA LYS A 314 -11.55 -7.01 -21.85
C LYS A 314 -12.30 -8.30 -21.50
N HIS A 315 -12.83 -8.34 -20.28
CA HIS A 315 -13.63 -9.45 -19.74
C HIS A 315 -14.97 -8.88 -19.24
N ALA A 316 -16.08 -9.48 -19.65
CA ALA A 316 -17.39 -9.06 -19.16
C ALA A 316 -17.45 -9.19 -17.63
N LEU A 317 -17.83 -8.13 -16.96
CA LEU A 317 -17.95 -8.10 -15.51
C LEU A 317 -19.31 -8.69 -15.10
N LYS A 318 -19.30 -9.81 -14.40
CA LYS A 318 -20.51 -10.45 -13.90
C LYS A 318 -20.79 -10.11 -12.45
N ASN A 319 -19.78 -10.21 -11.63
CA ASN A 319 -19.85 -9.89 -10.21
C ASN A 319 -18.49 -9.42 -9.67
N ILE A 320 -18.51 -8.72 -8.54
CA ILE A 320 -17.30 -8.35 -7.79
C ILE A 320 -17.47 -8.94 -6.39
N GLY A 321 -16.53 -9.80 -6.00
CA GLY A 321 -16.46 -10.35 -4.66
C GLY A 321 -15.44 -9.64 -3.79
N LEU A 322 -15.62 -9.67 -2.48
CA LEU A 322 -14.62 -9.27 -1.49
C LEU A 322 -14.38 -10.43 -0.54
N ARG A 323 -13.12 -10.78 -0.33
CA ARG A 323 -12.67 -11.66 0.76
C ARG A 323 -11.69 -10.91 1.63
N ILE A 324 -11.71 -11.19 2.92
CA ILE A 324 -10.80 -10.58 3.89
C ILE A 324 -10.32 -11.70 4.80
N GLU A 325 -9.02 -11.83 4.90
CA GLU A 325 -8.37 -12.65 5.92
C GLU A 325 -7.66 -11.76 6.92
N LEU A 326 -7.71 -12.17 8.17
CA LEU A 326 -7.06 -11.45 9.27
C LEU A 326 -5.74 -12.12 9.60
N MET A 327 -4.69 -11.33 9.87
CA MET A 327 -3.44 -11.87 10.37
C MET A 327 -2.87 -11.00 11.51
N ILE A 328 -2.14 -11.66 12.41
CA ILE A 328 -1.29 -11.02 13.41
C ILE A 328 0.12 -11.48 13.12
N LEU A 329 1.01 -10.54 12.83
CA LEU A 329 2.42 -10.83 12.62
C LEU A 329 3.16 -10.89 13.96
N PRO A 330 4.11 -11.82 14.17
CA PRO A 330 4.87 -11.90 15.40
C PRO A 330 5.79 -10.70 15.51
N HIS A 331 5.70 -9.97 16.61
CA HIS A 331 6.61 -8.85 16.90
C HIS A 331 8.02 -9.34 17.23
N SER A 332 9.03 -8.51 16.98
CA SER A 332 10.43 -8.81 17.30
C SER A 332 10.63 -9.02 18.81
N GLU A 333 11.38 -10.08 19.17
CA GLU A 333 11.74 -10.42 20.54
C GLU A 333 13.19 -10.01 20.88
N LEU A 334 13.85 -9.25 20.00
CA LEU A 334 15.20 -8.76 20.27
C LEU A 334 15.21 -7.84 21.49
N PRO A 335 16.18 -7.95 22.39
CA PRO A 335 16.30 -7.07 23.54
C PRO A 335 16.33 -5.57 23.17
N SER A 336 16.94 -5.24 22.02
CA SER A 336 17.02 -3.89 21.48
C SER A 336 15.67 -3.34 21.00
N MET A 337 14.68 -4.19 20.77
CA MET A 337 13.31 -3.88 20.34
C MET A 337 12.28 -4.02 21.48
N SER A 338 12.74 -4.29 22.71
CA SER A 338 11.85 -4.29 23.88
C SER A 338 11.31 -2.87 24.16
N GLU A 339 10.15 -2.79 24.78
CA GLU A 339 9.53 -1.52 25.18
C GLU A 339 10.53 -0.65 25.98
N ALA A 340 11.22 -1.24 26.97
CA ALA A 340 12.18 -0.54 27.80
C ALA A 340 13.36 0.03 26.98
N ALA A 341 13.93 -0.74 26.05
CA ALA A 341 15.05 -0.31 25.21
C ALA A 341 14.64 0.78 24.20
N LEU A 342 13.44 0.67 23.62
CA LEU A 342 12.91 1.69 22.73
C LEU A 342 12.60 2.98 23.49
N GLN A 343 12.00 2.89 24.69
CA GLN A 343 11.69 4.03 25.53
C GLN A 343 12.96 4.74 26.04
N GLU A 344 14.01 3.99 26.43
CA GLU A 344 15.32 4.55 26.80
C GLU A 344 15.90 5.40 25.67
N LYS A 345 15.94 4.87 24.45
CA LYS A 345 16.45 5.59 23.27
C LYS A 345 15.55 6.77 22.89
N LEU A 346 14.24 6.65 23.01
CA LEU A 346 13.29 7.73 22.74
C LEU A 346 13.54 8.92 23.68
N ASN A 347 13.90 8.66 24.94
CA ASN A 347 14.14 9.69 25.97
C ASN A 347 15.57 10.27 25.92
N ASP A 348 16.51 9.66 25.22
CA ASP A 348 17.90 10.12 25.17
C ASP A 348 18.02 11.33 24.20
N GLU A 349 18.21 12.53 24.79
CA GLU A 349 18.36 13.79 24.04
C GLU A 349 19.61 13.84 23.16
N LYS A 350 20.60 12.95 23.36
CA LYS A 350 21.80 12.86 22.52
C LYS A 350 21.51 12.17 21.19
N ILE A 351 20.41 11.42 21.10
CA ILE A 351 19.99 10.74 19.88
C ILE A 351 19.26 11.75 18.96
N PRO A 352 19.61 11.79 17.65
CA PRO A 352 18.94 12.67 16.70
C PRO A 352 17.43 12.47 16.66
N LEU A 353 16.67 13.56 16.47
CA LEU A 353 15.20 13.54 16.50
C LEU A 353 14.60 12.53 15.53
N GLY A 354 15.15 12.37 14.32
CA GLY A 354 14.68 11.36 13.35
C GLY A 354 14.84 9.93 13.84
N THR A 355 15.94 9.62 14.56
CA THR A 355 16.15 8.30 15.17
C THR A 355 15.18 8.09 16.35
N ARG A 356 14.93 9.12 17.14
CA ARG A 356 13.93 9.07 18.23
C ARG A 356 12.52 8.89 17.69
N ALA A 357 12.17 9.54 16.58
CA ALA A 357 10.92 9.30 15.85
C ALA A 357 10.77 7.84 15.42
N GLN A 358 11.87 7.21 14.98
CA GLN A 358 11.89 5.78 14.66
C GLN A 358 11.64 4.90 15.90
N MET A 359 12.17 5.27 17.07
CA MET A 359 11.87 4.55 18.32
C MET A 359 10.39 4.69 18.70
N ALA A 360 9.81 5.87 18.49
CA ALA A 360 8.38 6.09 18.70
C ALA A 360 7.51 5.22 17.78
N LEU A 361 7.91 5.03 16.51
CA LEU A 361 7.23 4.09 15.60
C LEU A 361 7.29 2.64 16.09
N GLY A 362 8.45 2.21 16.59
CA GLY A 362 8.62 0.88 17.19
C GLY A 362 7.72 0.67 18.40
N LEU A 363 7.63 1.67 19.29
CA LEU A 363 6.74 1.63 20.45
C LEU A 363 5.27 1.61 20.03
N SER A 364 4.88 2.44 19.06
CA SER A 364 3.52 2.44 18.52
C SER A 364 3.14 1.07 17.95
N SER A 365 4.03 0.47 17.15
CA SER A 365 3.83 -0.87 16.60
C SER A 365 3.69 -1.94 17.70
N LEU A 366 4.54 -1.87 18.74
CA LEU A 366 4.52 -2.78 19.88
C LEU A 366 3.22 -2.68 20.69
N GLN A 367 2.75 -1.45 20.97
CA GLN A 367 1.50 -1.21 21.70
C GLN A 367 0.30 -1.78 20.95
N HIS A 368 0.17 -1.50 19.65
CA HIS A 368 -0.92 -2.02 18.82
C HIS A 368 -0.87 -3.56 18.73
N HIS A 369 0.33 -4.14 18.64
CA HIS A 369 0.48 -5.60 18.67
C HIS A 369 0.05 -6.18 20.03
N ALA A 370 0.41 -5.55 21.15
CA ALA A 370 0.04 -6.00 22.49
C ALA A 370 -1.48 -5.89 22.72
N ASP A 371 -2.14 -4.91 22.13
CA ASP A 371 -3.60 -4.75 22.13
C ASP A 371 -4.33 -5.76 21.23
N GLY A 372 -3.60 -6.63 20.53
CA GLY A 372 -4.17 -7.65 19.64
C GLY A 372 -4.66 -7.11 18.31
N HIS A 373 -4.14 -5.94 17.89
CA HIS A 373 -4.46 -5.40 16.57
C HIS A 373 -4.07 -6.37 15.46
N HIS A 374 -5.02 -6.65 14.58
CA HIS A 374 -4.81 -7.50 13.42
C HIS A 374 -4.87 -6.69 12.14
N ILE A 375 -4.19 -7.22 11.15
CA ILE A 375 -4.07 -6.63 9.82
C ILE A 375 -5.06 -7.33 8.90
N ASP A 376 -5.91 -6.56 8.25
CA ASP A 376 -6.79 -7.04 7.21
C ASP A 376 -5.99 -7.26 5.90
N VAL A 377 -6.18 -8.43 5.29
CA VAL A 377 -5.68 -8.74 3.94
C VAL A 377 -6.88 -8.88 3.02
N PRO A 378 -7.35 -7.79 2.40
CA PRO A 378 -8.48 -7.83 1.50
C PRO A 378 -8.07 -8.30 0.09
N MET A 379 -8.96 -9.02 -0.56
CA MET A 379 -8.88 -9.39 -1.97
C MET A 379 -10.19 -9.05 -2.66
N ILE A 380 -10.14 -8.17 -3.67
CA ILE A 380 -11.26 -7.92 -4.57
C ILE A 380 -11.17 -8.91 -5.74
N ASP A 381 -12.21 -9.71 -5.92
CA ASP A 381 -12.32 -10.69 -7.01
C ASP A 381 -13.22 -10.16 -8.12
N PHE A 382 -12.64 -9.87 -9.28
CA PHE A 382 -13.35 -9.44 -10.48
C PHE A 382 -13.68 -10.61 -11.43
N GLY A 383 -13.48 -11.85 -10.99
CA GLY A 383 -13.56 -13.04 -11.83
C GLY A 383 -12.27 -13.28 -12.62
N ALA A 384 -12.01 -12.48 -13.66
CA ALA A 384 -10.80 -12.62 -14.48
C ALA A 384 -9.52 -12.04 -13.81
N ALA A 385 -9.68 -11.21 -12.80
CA ALA A 385 -8.56 -10.62 -12.05
C ALA A 385 -8.84 -10.59 -10.55
N GLN A 386 -7.78 -10.67 -9.74
CA GLN A 386 -7.84 -10.48 -8.29
C GLN A 386 -6.88 -9.36 -7.89
N LEU A 387 -7.38 -8.43 -7.07
CA LEU A 387 -6.59 -7.35 -6.48
C LEU A 387 -6.42 -7.62 -4.99
N VAL A 388 -5.20 -7.89 -4.56
CA VAL A 388 -4.85 -8.17 -3.14
C VAL A 388 -4.08 -6.99 -2.58
N LEU A 389 -4.43 -6.53 -1.38
CA LEU A 389 -3.65 -5.53 -0.64
C LEU A 389 -2.92 -6.21 0.52
N LEU A 390 -1.60 -6.10 0.53
CA LEU A 390 -0.72 -6.57 1.58
C LEU A 390 -0.15 -5.40 2.39
N PRO A 391 0.21 -5.63 3.66
CA PRO A 391 0.73 -4.58 4.53
C PRO A 391 2.17 -4.22 4.22
N ALA A 392 2.55 -3.01 4.56
CA ALA A 392 3.90 -2.54 4.84
C ALA A 392 4.93 -2.79 3.72
N GLU A 393 6.20 -2.72 4.07
CA GLU A 393 7.33 -2.94 3.16
C GLU A 393 7.59 -4.45 2.94
N ILE A 394 6.57 -5.14 2.45
CA ILE A 394 6.62 -6.58 2.19
C ILE A 394 7.49 -6.91 0.97
N PHE A 395 8.28 -7.99 1.04
CA PHE A 395 9.21 -8.40 0.00
C PHE A 395 8.49 -8.94 -1.25
N VAL A 396 9.14 -8.82 -2.41
CA VAL A 396 8.57 -9.23 -3.73
C VAL A 396 8.24 -10.72 -3.80
N ALA A 397 8.95 -11.54 -3.05
CA ALA A 397 8.69 -12.98 -2.96
C ALA A 397 7.22 -13.30 -2.62
N TYR A 398 6.56 -12.48 -1.79
CA TYR A 398 5.15 -12.68 -1.43
C TYR A 398 4.19 -12.33 -2.59
N GLN A 399 4.52 -11.33 -3.40
CA GLN A 399 3.79 -11.04 -4.65
C GLN A 399 3.89 -12.20 -5.62
N LEU A 400 5.10 -12.71 -5.84
CA LEU A 400 5.35 -13.87 -6.70
C LEU A 400 4.67 -15.13 -6.16
N PHE A 401 4.63 -15.29 -4.83
CA PHE A 401 3.89 -16.38 -4.18
C PHE A 401 2.38 -16.26 -4.42
N ALA A 402 1.80 -15.06 -4.24
CA ALA A 402 0.37 -14.82 -4.47
C ALA A 402 -0.05 -15.17 -5.91
N GLN A 403 0.75 -14.77 -6.90
CA GLN A 403 0.50 -15.08 -8.31
C GLN A 403 0.51 -16.59 -8.59
N LYS A 404 1.37 -17.36 -7.90
CA LYS A 404 1.44 -18.82 -8.02
C LYS A 404 0.22 -19.54 -7.41
N GLN A 405 -0.55 -18.89 -6.51
CA GLN A 405 -1.77 -19.50 -5.94
C GLN A 405 -2.91 -19.57 -6.96
N ARG A 406 -2.94 -18.69 -7.96
CA ARG A 406 -3.93 -18.71 -9.05
C ARG A 406 -3.23 -18.51 -10.41
N PRO A 407 -2.53 -19.56 -10.91
CA PRO A 407 -1.70 -19.45 -12.13
C PRO A 407 -2.52 -19.12 -13.40
N ASP A 408 -3.81 -19.50 -13.41
CA ASP A 408 -4.73 -19.27 -14.53
C ASP A 408 -5.53 -17.96 -14.38
N SER A 409 -5.17 -17.09 -13.45
CA SER A 409 -5.85 -15.83 -13.19
C SER A 409 -4.88 -14.65 -13.19
N PHE A 410 -5.41 -13.44 -13.36
CA PHE A 410 -4.62 -12.21 -13.36
C PHE A 410 -4.54 -11.64 -11.94
N VAL A 411 -3.60 -12.16 -11.13
CA VAL A 411 -3.39 -11.69 -9.75
C VAL A 411 -2.54 -10.44 -9.75
N VAL A 412 -3.05 -9.37 -9.14
CA VAL A 412 -2.37 -8.09 -8.91
C VAL A 412 -2.25 -7.88 -7.41
N THR A 413 -1.03 -7.64 -6.94
CA THR A 413 -0.74 -7.49 -5.51
C THR A 413 -0.19 -6.10 -5.24
N LEU A 414 -0.83 -5.37 -4.34
CA LEU A 414 -0.34 -4.12 -3.77
C LEU A 414 0.44 -4.41 -2.49
N GLY A 415 1.55 -3.72 -2.27
CA GLY A 415 2.16 -3.59 -0.95
C GLY A 415 1.60 -2.37 -0.21
N PHE A 416 2.26 -1.95 0.85
CA PHE A 416 2.04 -0.66 1.52
C PHE A 416 0.59 -0.33 1.88
N GLY A 417 -0.16 -1.34 2.35
CA GLY A 417 -1.40 -1.16 3.09
C GLY A 417 -1.13 -0.62 4.48
N GLU A 418 -1.64 -1.29 5.54
CA GLU A 418 -1.25 -0.96 6.93
C GLU A 418 0.28 -1.09 7.09
N SER A 419 0.97 0.03 7.31
CA SER A 419 2.44 0.05 7.27
C SER A 419 3.13 -0.13 8.64
N ALA A 420 2.37 -0.35 9.71
CA ALA A 420 2.92 -0.53 11.07
C ALA A 420 3.97 -1.65 11.20
N PRO A 421 3.89 -2.79 10.48
CA PRO A 421 4.91 -3.83 10.56
C PRO A 421 6.30 -3.43 10.06
N GLY A 422 6.42 -2.37 9.24
CA GLY A 422 7.67 -2.01 8.57
C GLY A 422 8.09 -3.05 7.53
N TYR A 423 9.40 -3.32 7.40
CA TYR A 423 9.88 -4.38 6.50
C TYR A 423 9.34 -5.74 6.90
N ILE A 424 8.90 -6.52 5.90
CA ILE A 424 8.47 -7.91 6.07
C ILE A 424 9.32 -8.80 5.17
N PRO A 425 10.51 -9.19 5.63
CA PRO A 425 11.42 -10.05 4.88
C PRO A 425 10.97 -11.51 4.88
N THR A 426 11.53 -12.31 3.97
CA THR A 426 11.38 -13.75 3.99
C THR A 426 12.32 -14.39 5.04
N THR A 427 12.02 -15.61 5.45
CA THR A 427 12.91 -16.41 6.31
C THR A 427 14.30 -16.58 5.67
N GLN A 428 14.36 -16.69 4.35
CA GLN A 428 15.61 -16.77 3.62
C GLN A 428 16.41 -15.46 3.69
N ALA A 429 15.76 -14.31 3.61
CA ALA A 429 16.40 -13.01 3.73
C ALA A 429 17.09 -12.83 5.10
N TYR A 430 16.47 -13.28 6.18
CA TYR A 430 17.10 -13.28 7.51
C TYR A 430 18.37 -14.15 7.54
N LYS A 431 18.35 -15.34 6.93
CA LYS A 431 19.53 -16.22 6.82
C LYS A 431 20.66 -15.58 6.01
N GLU A 432 20.33 -14.71 5.07
CA GLU A 432 21.26 -13.96 4.22
C GLU A 432 21.76 -12.66 4.85
N GLY A 433 21.42 -12.39 6.10
CA GLY A 433 21.91 -11.26 6.87
C GLY A 433 21.02 -10.01 6.84
N PHE A 434 19.80 -10.11 6.34
CA PHE A 434 18.79 -9.08 6.64
C PHE A 434 18.41 -9.20 8.10
N ARG A 435 18.62 -8.15 8.88
CA ARG A 435 18.44 -8.19 10.33
C ARG A 435 17.11 -7.59 10.75
N GLU A 436 16.49 -8.19 11.76
CA GLU A 436 15.33 -7.62 12.45
C GLU A 436 15.62 -6.21 12.99
N GLU A 437 16.85 -5.95 13.43
CA GLU A 437 17.32 -4.64 13.92
C GLU A 437 17.47 -3.60 12.82
N HIS A 438 17.18 -3.94 11.57
CA HIS A 438 17.24 -2.98 10.48
C HIS A 438 16.12 -1.95 10.68
N GLY A 439 16.44 -0.91 11.37
CA GLY A 439 15.71 0.32 11.74
C GLY A 439 14.20 0.39 11.62
N TYR A 440 13.58 -0.32 10.70
CA TYR A 440 12.14 -0.32 10.38
C TYR A 440 11.57 -1.74 10.29
N THR A 441 12.13 -2.72 10.97
CA THR A 441 11.63 -4.09 11.00
C THR A 441 11.16 -4.40 12.41
N TRP A 442 9.84 -4.47 12.63
CA TRP A 442 9.27 -4.76 13.94
C TRP A 442 8.68 -6.17 14.06
N ASN A 443 8.69 -6.93 12.99
CA ASN A 443 8.34 -8.36 12.98
C ASN A 443 9.60 -9.23 13.01
N ARG A 444 9.42 -10.55 13.19
CA ARG A 444 10.49 -11.53 13.30
C ARG A 444 10.29 -12.73 12.38
N PRO A 445 11.31 -13.61 12.24
CA PRO A 445 11.15 -14.89 11.55
C PRO A 445 9.92 -15.66 12.02
N GLY A 446 9.18 -16.28 11.08
CA GLY A 446 7.86 -16.89 11.29
C GLY A 446 6.70 -16.07 10.72
N ALA A 447 6.91 -14.79 10.41
CA ALA A 447 5.94 -13.97 9.68
C ALA A 447 5.60 -14.56 8.31
N GLU A 448 6.58 -15.17 7.62
CA GLU A 448 6.43 -15.75 6.29
C GLU A 448 5.34 -16.84 6.25
N ASP A 449 5.33 -17.77 7.20
CA ASP A 449 4.36 -18.87 7.25
C ASP A 449 2.93 -18.33 7.43
N ILE A 450 2.78 -17.28 8.25
CA ILE A 450 1.49 -16.61 8.49
C ILE A 450 1.00 -15.95 7.19
N ILE A 451 1.86 -15.18 6.53
CA ILE A 451 1.51 -14.47 5.29
C ILE A 451 1.17 -15.45 4.17
N GLN A 452 1.98 -16.51 3.99
CA GLN A 452 1.70 -17.53 2.98
C GLN A 452 0.40 -18.27 3.26
N SER A 453 0.11 -18.59 4.52
CA SER A 453 -1.17 -19.20 4.92
C SER A 453 -2.34 -18.26 4.64
N THR A 454 -2.22 -16.98 4.97
CA THR A 454 -3.23 -15.96 4.71
C THR A 454 -3.48 -15.80 3.21
N LEU A 455 -2.41 -15.72 2.40
CA LEU A 455 -2.52 -15.64 0.94
C LEU A 455 -3.20 -16.86 0.33
N LYS A 456 -2.89 -18.07 0.81
CA LYS A 456 -3.58 -19.29 0.38
C LYS A 456 -5.08 -19.24 0.66
N LYS A 457 -5.49 -18.73 1.82
CA LYS A 457 -6.91 -18.65 2.23
C LYS A 457 -7.64 -17.57 1.41
N VAL A 458 -7.10 -16.35 1.36
CA VAL A 458 -7.78 -15.24 0.68
C VAL A 458 -7.90 -15.49 -0.83
N LEU A 459 -6.91 -16.18 -1.43
CA LEU A 459 -6.88 -16.54 -2.85
C LEU A 459 -7.50 -17.93 -3.14
N ALA A 460 -8.02 -18.66 -2.17
CA ALA A 460 -8.73 -19.91 -2.43
C ALA A 460 -9.89 -19.69 -3.43
N GLN A 461 -10.12 -20.71 -4.30
CA GLN A 461 -11.22 -20.66 -5.29
C GLN A 461 -12.56 -21.04 -4.64
#